data_4b5f05c7b88d0cd09ef3ad27efafdba2
#
_entry.id   4b5f05c7b88d0cd09ef3ad27efafdba2
#
_cell.length_a   1.000
_cell.length_b   1.000
_cell.length_c   1.000
_cell.angle_alpha   90.00
_cell.angle_beta   90.00
_cell.angle_gamma   90.00
#
_symmetry.space_group_name_H-M   'P 1'
#
loop_
_entity.id
_entity.type
_entity.pdbx_description
1 polymer ?
#
loop_
_entity_poly.entity_id
_entity_poly.type
_entity_poly.pdbx_seq_one_letter_code
_entity_poly.pdbx_strand_id
1 'polypeptide(L)'
;MSGRDVIFVVGMSRSGTSALARVFSLCGGAIPLELLPPNFANPAGYWEPRHAVEINDAFLEAQASSWHDARLTLQLRPTFGPLQERFMTEIVEILARGFQPDGPIVVKEPRITALLPYWTAAAVELRLRPVFVHIFRNPADVAASLFARDGLSVEHSFALWLKYNLIGERDTRGLRRIFVSYEEVMHDWEPVVARCAAEVGIEVGIDDAIRSAVGDFLSPALHHHRASAIDETAVDPLMVAWVARVYAVLRRASEHRIRMSALDQILCDYVDSGRADASFLAPTA
;
A
#
# COMPACT_ATOMS: atom_id res chain seq x y z
N MET A 1 -15.24 25.65 6.38
CA MET A 1 -14.17 25.39 5.39
C MET A 1 -14.09 23.89 5.20
N SER A 2 -14.20 23.38 3.97
CA SER A 2 -14.01 21.95 3.71
C SER A 2 -12.55 21.61 3.99
N GLY A 3 -12.27 20.55 4.77
CA GLY A 3 -10.92 20.12 5.05
C GLY A 3 -10.18 19.74 3.75
N ARG A 4 -8.84 19.77 3.79
CA ARG A 4 -7.97 19.30 2.69
C ARG A 4 -8.10 17.78 2.55
N ASP A 5 -8.08 17.28 1.33
CA ASP A 5 -8.08 15.83 1.10
C ASP A 5 -6.68 15.25 1.28
N VAL A 6 -6.64 14.01 1.80
CA VAL A 6 -5.43 13.21 1.87
C VAL A 6 -5.68 11.87 1.20
N ILE A 7 -4.88 11.56 0.20
CA ILE A 7 -4.90 10.32 -0.58
C ILE A 7 -3.83 9.40 -0.01
N PHE A 8 -4.26 8.34 0.67
CA PHE A 8 -3.37 7.27 1.11
C PHE A 8 -3.25 6.22 0.01
N VAL A 9 -2.07 6.10 -0.57
CA VAL A 9 -1.75 5.00 -1.49
C VAL A 9 -1.34 3.80 -0.65
N VAL A 10 -2.24 2.84 -0.52
CA VAL A 10 -2.09 1.65 0.31
C VAL A 10 -1.91 0.39 -0.52
N GLY A 11 -1.19 -0.57 0.02
CA GLY A 11 -0.89 -1.84 -0.64
C GLY A 11 0.47 -2.39 -0.24
N MET A 12 0.75 -3.60 -0.70
CA MET A 12 2.03 -4.27 -0.45
C MET A 12 3.17 -3.59 -1.23
N SER A 13 4.36 -3.55 -0.64
CA SER A 13 5.59 -3.24 -1.39
C SER A 13 5.66 -4.06 -2.68
N ARG A 14 6.20 -3.48 -3.76
CA ARG A 14 6.32 -4.09 -5.10
C ARG A 14 5.00 -4.24 -5.86
N SER A 15 3.89 -3.73 -5.34
CA SER A 15 2.59 -3.72 -6.03
C SER A 15 2.34 -2.47 -6.89
N GLY A 16 3.36 -1.62 -7.09
CA GLY A 16 3.22 -0.40 -7.91
C GLY A 16 2.84 0.85 -7.12
N THR A 17 2.91 0.83 -5.80
CA THR A 17 2.58 1.98 -4.93
C THR A 17 3.39 3.23 -5.30
N SER A 18 4.68 3.11 -5.64
CA SER A 18 5.52 4.23 -6.09
C SER A 18 5.07 4.79 -7.44
N ALA A 19 4.69 3.92 -8.39
CA ALA A 19 4.19 4.34 -9.69
C ALA A 19 2.92 5.17 -9.54
N LEU A 20 1.95 4.67 -8.77
CA LEU A 20 0.68 5.36 -8.53
C LEU A 20 0.88 6.70 -7.81
N ALA A 21 1.72 6.75 -6.77
CA ALA A 21 2.00 7.99 -6.06
C ALA A 21 2.63 9.05 -6.98
N ARG A 22 3.52 8.64 -7.88
CA ARG A 22 4.11 9.56 -8.85
C ARG A 22 3.09 10.04 -9.88
N VAL A 23 2.24 9.17 -10.39
CA VAL A 23 1.15 9.57 -11.28
C VAL A 23 0.27 10.63 -10.61
N PHE A 24 -0.18 10.40 -9.36
CA PHE A 24 -0.96 11.40 -8.64
C PHE A 24 -0.21 12.72 -8.44
N SER A 25 1.11 12.67 -8.19
CA SER A 25 1.89 13.88 -8.03
C SER A 25 2.02 14.68 -9.33
N LEU A 26 2.16 14.01 -10.46
CA LEU A 26 2.19 14.65 -11.78
C LEU A 26 0.82 15.26 -12.15
N CYS A 27 -0.26 14.71 -11.60
CA CYS A 27 -1.61 15.23 -11.74
C CYS A 27 -1.99 16.29 -10.66
N GLY A 28 -1.02 16.90 -10.00
CA GLY A 28 -1.25 18.01 -9.05
C GLY A 28 -1.41 17.59 -7.58
N GLY A 29 -1.16 16.34 -7.25
CA GLY A 29 -1.11 15.89 -5.85
C GLY A 29 0.12 16.43 -5.12
N ALA A 30 -0.07 16.93 -3.91
CA ALA A 30 1.01 17.42 -3.04
C ALA A 30 1.85 16.26 -2.51
N ILE A 31 3.12 16.25 -2.87
CA ILE A 31 4.10 15.26 -2.42
C ILE A 31 4.83 15.71 -1.14
N PRO A 32 5.51 14.79 -0.44
CA PRO A 32 6.36 15.15 0.70
C PRO A 32 7.42 16.16 0.35
N LEU A 33 7.70 17.06 1.28
CA LEU A 33 8.81 18.03 1.19
C LEU A 33 10.16 17.33 1.28
N GLU A 34 10.24 16.24 2.08
CA GLU A 34 11.44 15.43 2.22
C GLU A 34 11.11 13.99 1.80
N LEU A 35 11.68 13.58 0.68
CA LEU A 35 11.52 12.25 0.12
C LEU A 35 12.64 11.30 0.54
N LEU A 36 12.30 10.02 0.71
CA LEU A 36 13.28 8.95 0.76
C LEU A 36 14.07 8.94 -0.57
N PRO A 37 15.42 9.03 -0.55
CA PRO A 37 16.19 9.11 -1.78
C PRO A 37 16.08 7.81 -2.58
N PRO A 38 16.18 7.90 -3.92
CA PRO A 38 16.25 6.72 -4.78
C PRO A 38 17.54 5.93 -4.50
N ASN A 39 17.49 4.63 -4.78
CA ASN A 39 18.66 3.76 -4.73
C ASN A 39 18.63 2.75 -5.88
N PHE A 40 19.61 1.80 -5.90
CA PHE A 40 19.71 0.81 -6.97
C PHE A 40 18.48 -0.11 -7.06
N ALA A 41 17.75 -0.35 -5.96
CA ALA A 41 16.55 -1.20 -5.94
C ALA A 41 15.30 -0.46 -6.45
N ASN A 42 15.32 0.87 -6.45
CA ASN A 42 14.28 1.73 -7.02
C ASN A 42 14.87 3.04 -7.54
N PRO A 43 15.51 3.03 -8.71
CA PRO A 43 16.14 4.21 -9.29
C PRO A 43 15.14 5.31 -9.69
N ALA A 44 13.87 4.95 -9.94
CA ALA A 44 12.79 5.90 -10.22
C ALA A 44 12.26 6.64 -8.97
N GLY A 45 12.77 6.30 -7.78
CA GLY A 45 12.38 6.91 -6.51
C GLY A 45 11.24 6.17 -5.80
N TYR A 46 11.22 6.31 -4.48
CA TYR A 46 10.23 5.68 -3.61
C TYR A 46 8.96 6.52 -3.46
N TRP A 47 9.08 7.84 -3.55
CA TRP A 47 8.00 8.80 -3.33
C TRP A 47 7.38 8.71 -1.93
N GLU A 48 8.20 8.34 -0.95
CA GLU A 48 7.86 8.15 0.45
C GLU A 48 8.35 9.34 1.29
N PRO A 49 7.53 9.86 2.24
CA PRO A 49 8.02 10.80 3.23
C PRO A 49 9.12 10.12 4.05
N ARG A 50 10.34 10.68 4.06
CA ARG A 50 11.47 10.09 4.80
C ARG A 50 11.11 9.86 6.27
N HIS A 51 10.58 10.88 6.92
CA HIS A 51 10.25 10.80 8.33
C HIS A 51 9.14 9.77 8.62
N ALA A 52 8.16 9.58 7.70
CA ALA A 52 7.16 8.52 7.86
C ALA A 52 7.79 7.12 7.85
N VAL A 53 8.78 6.89 6.99
CA VAL A 53 9.53 5.61 6.97
C VAL A 53 10.22 5.39 8.32
N GLU A 54 10.92 6.40 8.83
CA GLU A 54 11.68 6.33 10.07
C GLU A 54 10.77 6.04 11.28
N ILE A 55 9.66 6.75 11.44
CA ILE A 55 8.74 6.55 12.57
C ILE A 55 7.98 5.22 12.47
N ASN A 56 7.56 4.81 11.26
CA ASN A 56 6.88 3.54 11.06
C ASN A 56 7.80 2.36 11.37
N ASP A 57 9.07 2.40 10.93
CA ASP A 57 10.04 1.36 11.27
C ASP A 57 10.32 1.33 12.77
N ALA A 58 10.58 2.48 13.40
CA ALA A 58 10.82 2.56 14.84
C ALA A 58 9.62 2.05 15.66
N PHE A 59 8.39 2.38 15.23
CA PHE A 59 7.18 1.91 15.91
C PHE A 59 6.99 0.40 15.76
N LEU A 60 7.21 -0.16 14.57
CA LEU A 60 7.14 -1.59 14.32
C LEU A 60 8.21 -2.34 15.12
N GLU A 61 9.46 -1.85 15.13
CA GLU A 61 10.57 -2.44 15.89
C GLU A 61 10.27 -2.47 17.39
N ALA A 62 9.76 -1.38 17.95
CA ALA A 62 9.34 -1.30 19.36
C ALA A 62 8.20 -2.28 19.71
N GLN A 63 7.47 -2.78 18.70
CA GLN A 63 6.42 -3.81 18.83
C GLN A 63 6.94 -5.22 18.46
N ALA A 64 8.27 -5.42 18.37
CA ALA A 64 8.90 -6.65 17.91
C ALA A 64 8.37 -7.13 16.54
N SER A 65 8.15 -6.18 15.63
CA SER A 65 7.65 -6.38 14.28
C SER A 65 8.50 -5.62 13.26
N SER A 66 8.20 -5.79 11.98
CA SER A 66 8.88 -5.10 10.87
C SER A 66 7.97 -5.06 9.64
N TRP A 67 8.40 -4.38 8.57
CA TRP A 67 7.65 -4.36 7.32
C TRP A 67 7.49 -5.74 6.68
N HIS A 68 8.40 -6.67 6.94
CA HIS A 68 8.38 -8.05 6.42
C HIS A 68 7.87 -9.08 7.44
N ASP A 69 7.34 -8.64 8.57
CA ASP A 69 6.65 -9.51 9.52
C ASP A 69 5.25 -9.87 8.98
N ALA A 70 5.08 -11.14 8.59
CA ALA A 70 3.82 -11.62 8.04
C ALA A 70 2.75 -11.91 9.12
N ARG A 71 3.11 -11.90 10.40
CA ARG A 71 2.16 -12.10 11.52
C ARG A 71 1.13 -10.97 11.57
N LEU A 72 -0.08 -11.31 11.99
CA LEU A 72 -1.18 -10.36 12.17
C LEU A 72 -1.35 -9.90 13.62
N THR A 73 -0.49 -10.33 14.53
CA THR A 73 -0.63 -10.10 15.98
C THR A 73 -0.83 -8.62 16.31
N LEU A 74 0.01 -7.74 15.75
CA LEU A 74 -0.07 -6.30 16.00
C LEU A 74 -1.41 -5.70 15.51
N GLN A 75 -1.92 -6.16 14.36
CA GLN A 75 -3.14 -5.63 13.76
C GLN A 75 -4.42 -6.21 14.38
N LEU A 76 -4.35 -7.40 14.97
CA LEU A 76 -5.49 -8.06 15.62
C LEU A 76 -5.58 -7.72 17.11
N ARG A 77 -4.46 -7.38 17.73
CA ARG A 77 -4.36 -7.07 19.17
C ARG A 77 -3.61 -5.75 19.38
N PRO A 78 -4.17 -4.61 18.93
CA PRO A 78 -3.51 -3.33 19.13
C PRO A 78 -3.41 -3.04 20.63
N THR A 79 -2.24 -2.56 21.03
CA THR A 79 -2.01 -2.05 22.37
C THR A 79 -2.16 -0.53 22.38
N PHE A 80 -2.50 0.04 23.54
CA PHE A 80 -2.59 1.49 23.73
C PHE A 80 -1.71 1.90 24.91
N GLY A 81 -0.99 3.00 24.76
CA GLY A 81 -0.10 3.51 25.78
C GLY A 81 0.82 4.62 25.26
N PRO A 82 1.82 5.05 26.05
CA PRO A 82 2.69 6.18 25.71
C PRO A 82 3.42 6.05 24.37
N LEU A 83 3.74 4.83 23.92
CA LEU A 83 4.37 4.59 22.62
C LEU A 83 3.42 4.98 21.47
N GLN A 84 2.16 4.58 21.55
CA GLN A 84 1.14 4.87 20.54
C GLN A 84 0.80 6.37 20.53
N GLU A 85 0.72 7.02 21.69
CA GLU A 85 0.47 8.46 21.81
C GLU A 85 1.60 9.26 21.15
N ARG A 86 2.84 8.89 21.41
CA ARG A 86 4.00 9.52 20.77
C ARG A 86 4.00 9.31 19.26
N PHE A 87 3.74 8.09 18.80
CA PHE A 87 3.66 7.76 17.38
C PHE A 87 2.56 8.57 16.68
N MET A 88 1.39 8.71 17.30
CA MET A 88 0.29 9.55 16.81
C MET A 88 0.72 11.01 16.67
N THR A 89 1.43 11.57 17.66
CA THR A 89 1.93 12.95 17.62
C THR A 89 2.85 13.16 16.41
N GLU A 90 3.76 12.23 16.16
CA GLU A 90 4.70 12.32 15.03
C GLU A 90 3.95 12.22 13.67
N ILE A 91 2.93 11.36 13.55
CA ILE A 91 2.08 11.29 12.33
C ILE A 91 1.35 12.63 12.11
N VAL A 92 0.77 13.20 13.15
CA VAL A 92 0.08 14.50 13.08
C VAL A 92 1.03 15.59 12.57
N GLU A 93 2.27 15.65 13.05
CA GLU A 93 3.28 16.60 12.57
C GLU A 93 3.62 16.39 11.09
N ILE A 94 3.80 15.14 10.65
CA ILE A 94 4.07 14.81 9.25
C ILE A 94 2.92 15.28 8.36
N LEU A 95 1.68 14.94 8.71
CA LEU A 95 0.52 15.32 7.90
C LEU A 95 0.27 16.83 7.90
N ALA A 96 0.56 17.53 8.99
CA ALA A 96 0.35 18.97 9.10
C ALA A 96 1.39 19.80 8.34
N ARG A 97 2.64 19.36 8.26
CA ARG A 97 3.76 20.18 7.82
C ARG A 97 4.68 19.55 6.78
N GLY A 98 4.58 18.23 6.57
CA GLY A 98 5.53 17.46 5.75
C GLY A 98 5.24 17.48 4.25
N PHE A 99 4.24 18.21 3.77
CA PHE A 99 3.78 18.19 2.38
C PHE A 99 3.71 19.57 1.74
N GLN A 100 3.79 19.60 0.43
CA GLN A 100 3.56 20.83 -0.36
C GLN A 100 2.18 21.44 -0.02
N PRO A 101 2.03 22.77 -0.09
CA PRO A 101 0.83 23.47 0.40
C PRO A 101 -0.41 23.23 -0.47
N ASP A 102 -0.23 23.05 -1.78
CA ASP A 102 -1.32 23.01 -2.75
C ASP A 102 -1.73 21.60 -3.14
N GLY A 103 -2.99 21.42 -3.52
CA GLY A 103 -3.57 20.16 -3.95
C GLY A 103 -3.87 19.16 -2.82
N PRO A 104 -4.47 18.00 -3.13
CA PRO A 104 -4.66 16.92 -2.17
C PRO A 104 -3.30 16.33 -1.75
N ILE A 105 -3.15 16.06 -0.46
CA ILE A 105 -1.93 15.41 0.05
C ILE A 105 -1.86 13.98 -0.50
N VAL A 106 -0.71 13.56 -1.04
CA VAL A 106 -0.48 12.17 -1.47
C VAL A 106 0.52 11.51 -0.53
N VAL A 107 0.04 10.60 0.28
CA VAL A 107 0.84 9.83 1.24
C VAL A 107 1.05 8.43 0.71
N LYS A 108 2.28 8.04 0.47
CA LYS A 108 2.66 6.70 0.06
C LYS A 108 3.84 6.23 0.90
N GLU A 109 3.59 5.22 1.70
CA GLU A 109 4.60 4.44 2.41
C GLU A 109 3.96 3.07 2.74
N PRO A 110 4.48 1.95 2.23
CA PRO A 110 3.78 0.65 2.32
C PRO A 110 3.44 0.21 3.75
N ARG A 111 4.28 0.51 4.76
CA ARG A 111 4.04 0.15 6.17
C ARG A 111 2.78 0.79 6.73
N ILE A 112 2.37 1.95 6.19
CA ILE A 112 1.12 2.61 6.55
C ILE A 112 -0.06 1.65 6.40
N THR A 113 -0.05 0.76 5.41
CA THR A 113 -1.11 -0.24 5.24
C THR A 113 -1.27 -1.14 6.48
N ALA A 114 -0.20 -1.47 7.17
CA ALA A 114 -0.24 -2.24 8.41
C ALA A 114 -0.52 -1.38 9.66
N LEU A 115 -0.51 -0.05 9.52
CA LEU A 115 -0.65 0.94 10.59
C LEU A 115 -1.81 1.93 10.31
N LEU A 116 -2.71 1.58 9.39
CA LEU A 116 -3.82 2.43 8.91
C LEU A 116 -4.67 3.06 10.02
N PRO A 117 -5.02 2.38 11.12
CA PRO A 117 -5.81 3.00 12.18
C PRO A 117 -5.17 4.27 12.75
N TYR A 118 -3.85 4.29 12.93
CA TYR A 118 -3.12 5.46 13.46
C TYR A 118 -3.08 6.61 12.44
N TRP A 119 -2.74 6.30 11.20
CA TRP A 119 -2.68 7.30 10.12
C TRP A 119 -4.06 7.90 9.80
N THR A 120 -5.10 7.07 9.85
CA THR A 120 -6.49 7.52 9.68
C THR A 120 -6.92 8.44 10.83
N ALA A 121 -6.62 8.05 12.07
CA ALA A 121 -6.97 8.86 13.25
C ALA A 121 -6.26 10.23 13.23
N ALA A 122 -4.97 10.27 12.88
CA ALA A 122 -4.22 11.52 12.75
C ALA A 122 -4.78 12.43 11.64
N ALA A 123 -5.18 11.86 10.50
CA ALA A 123 -5.82 12.62 9.45
C ALA A 123 -7.16 13.24 9.90
N VAL A 124 -7.96 12.48 10.65
CA VAL A 124 -9.24 12.95 11.20
C VAL A 124 -9.02 14.04 12.24
N GLU A 125 -8.03 13.90 13.12
CA GLU A 125 -7.64 14.92 14.12
C GLU A 125 -7.32 16.26 13.47
N LEU A 126 -6.59 16.23 12.35
CA LEU A 126 -6.27 17.42 11.53
C LEU A 126 -7.43 17.90 10.64
N ARG A 127 -8.63 17.28 10.74
CA ARG A 127 -9.78 17.56 9.87
C ARG A 127 -9.48 17.39 8.38
N LEU A 128 -8.50 16.57 8.04
CA LEU A 128 -8.27 16.12 6.68
C LEU A 128 -9.37 15.11 6.28
N ARG A 129 -9.60 14.98 4.98
CA ARG A 129 -10.58 14.04 4.44
C ARG A 129 -9.85 12.86 3.78
N PRO A 130 -9.68 11.74 4.48
CA PRO A 130 -8.94 10.61 3.94
C PRO A 130 -9.69 9.92 2.80
N VAL A 131 -8.93 9.55 1.76
CA VAL A 131 -9.31 8.67 0.66
C VAL A 131 -8.23 7.60 0.54
N PHE A 132 -8.62 6.34 0.43
CA PHE A 132 -7.70 5.22 0.35
C PHE A 132 -7.71 4.64 -1.07
N VAL A 133 -6.55 4.64 -1.70
CA VAL A 133 -6.36 4.01 -3.01
C VAL A 133 -5.56 2.74 -2.82
N HIS A 134 -6.27 1.61 -2.84
CA HIS A 134 -5.66 0.29 -2.71
C HIS A 134 -5.10 -0.14 -4.05
N ILE A 135 -3.78 -0.23 -4.15
CA ILE A 135 -3.13 -0.81 -5.31
C ILE A 135 -2.64 -2.21 -5.00
N PHE A 136 -3.02 -3.16 -5.87
CA PHE A 136 -2.59 -4.54 -5.80
C PHE A 136 -1.99 -5.00 -7.14
N ARG A 137 -1.17 -6.03 -7.09
CA ARG A 137 -0.51 -6.65 -8.25
C ARG A 137 -0.62 -8.16 -8.13
N ASN A 138 -0.42 -8.85 -9.26
CA ASN A 138 -0.34 -10.31 -9.27
C ASN A 138 0.63 -10.80 -8.17
N PRO A 139 0.19 -11.67 -7.26
CA PRO A 139 1.00 -12.13 -6.13
C PRO A 139 2.29 -12.84 -6.56
N ALA A 140 2.26 -13.57 -7.67
CA ALA A 140 3.46 -14.22 -8.22
C ALA A 140 4.51 -13.19 -8.66
N ASP A 141 4.09 -12.09 -9.31
CA ASP A 141 5.01 -11.00 -9.70
C ASP A 141 5.59 -10.28 -8.49
N VAL A 142 4.78 -10.10 -7.43
CA VAL A 142 5.24 -9.51 -6.17
C VAL A 142 6.27 -10.42 -5.52
N ALA A 143 6.00 -11.73 -5.43
CA ALA A 143 6.92 -12.71 -4.87
C ALA A 143 8.25 -12.77 -5.63
N ALA A 144 8.21 -12.81 -6.96
CA ALA A 144 9.42 -12.78 -7.78
C ALA A 144 10.25 -11.49 -7.55
N SER A 145 9.57 -10.34 -7.41
CA SER A 145 10.23 -9.06 -7.14
C SER A 145 10.83 -8.98 -5.74
N LEU A 146 10.18 -9.57 -4.72
CA LEU A 146 10.70 -9.64 -3.35
C LEU A 146 11.87 -10.63 -3.25
N PHE A 147 11.80 -11.76 -3.95
CA PHE A 147 12.92 -12.68 -4.02
C PHE A 147 14.15 -12.01 -4.64
N ALA A 148 13.98 -11.31 -5.76
CA ALA A 148 15.09 -10.64 -6.45
C ALA A 148 15.72 -9.50 -5.62
N ARG A 149 14.92 -8.80 -4.80
CA ARG A 149 15.39 -7.67 -3.99
C ARG A 149 15.92 -8.10 -2.62
N ASP A 150 15.18 -8.98 -1.94
CA ASP A 150 15.33 -9.25 -0.50
C ASP A 150 15.62 -10.74 -0.20
N GLY A 151 15.60 -11.63 -1.22
CA GLY A 151 15.78 -13.07 -1.02
C GLY A 151 14.62 -13.77 -0.30
N LEU A 152 13.44 -13.13 -0.21
CA LEU A 152 12.29 -13.71 0.49
C LEU A 152 11.73 -14.91 -0.28
N SER A 153 11.38 -15.98 0.46
CA SER A 153 10.72 -17.14 -0.14
C SER A 153 9.34 -16.79 -0.72
N VAL A 154 8.84 -17.62 -1.63
CA VAL A 154 7.51 -17.46 -2.22
C VAL A 154 6.43 -17.50 -1.14
N GLU A 155 6.51 -18.46 -0.21
CA GLU A 155 5.56 -18.61 0.87
C GLU A 155 5.52 -17.40 1.79
N HIS A 156 6.68 -16.86 2.18
CA HIS A 156 6.76 -15.63 2.98
C HIS A 156 6.17 -14.43 2.21
N SER A 157 6.50 -14.31 0.94
CA SER A 157 5.98 -13.25 0.07
C SER A 157 4.46 -13.31 -0.07
N PHE A 158 3.88 -14.52 -0.16
CA PHE A 158 2.44 -14.74 -0.20
C PHE A 158 1.76 -14.39 1.13
N ALA A 159 2.37 -14.76 2.26
CA ALA A 159 1.87 -14.39 3.58
C ALA A 159 1.86 -12.87 3.79
N LEU A 160 2.92 -12.16 3.38
CA LEU A 160 2.97 -10.70 3.38
C LEU A 160 1.91 -10.11 2.45
N TRP A 161 1.78 -10.64 1.23
CA TRP A 161 0.79 -10.18 0.27
C TRP A 161 -0.64 -10.33 0.81
N LEU A 162 -0.97 -11.45 1.46
CA LEU A 162 -2.25 -11.66 2.14
C LEU A 162 -2.43 -10.64 3.26
N LYS A 163 -1.46 -10.51 4.17
CA LYS A 163 -1.52 -9.55 5.27
C LYS A 163 -1.88 -8.16 4.79
N TYR A 164 -1.09 -7.59 3.88
CA TYR A 164 -1.26 -6.21 3.45
C TYR A 164 -2.60 -5.98 2.76
N ASN A 165 -3.06 -6.93 1.94
CA ASN A 165 -4.34 -6.78 1.24
C ASN A 165 -5.54 -7.01 2.17
N LEU A 166 -5.51 -8.00 3.05
CA LEU A 166 -6.61 -8.30 3.99
C LEU A 166 -6.76 -7.20 5.05
N ILE A 167 -5.65 -6.76 5.66
CA ILE A 167 -5.68 -5.71 6.68
C ILE A 167 -6.02 -4.36 6.06
N GLY A 168 -5.43 -4.03 4.91
CA GLY A 168 -5.76 -2.80 4.20
C GLY A 168 -7.25 -2.70 3.86
N GLU A 169 -7.85 -3.78 3.37
CA GLU A 169 -9.29 -3.82 3.11
C GLU A 169 -10.12 -3.69 4.39
N ARG A 170 -9.79 -4.45 5.44
CA ARG A 170 -10.50 -4.42 6.71
C ARG A 170 -10.51 -3.03 7.33
N ASP A 171 -9.34 -2.39 7.41
CA ASP A 171 -9.14 -1.14 8.16
C ASP A 171 -9.65 0.09 7.41
N THR A 172 -9.97 -0.04 6.12
CA THR A 172 -10.58 1.03 5.32
C THR A 172 -12.06 0.79 5.01
N ARG A 173 -12.67 -0.25 5.60
CA ARG A 173 -14.07 -0.58 5.37
C ARG A 173 -14.99 0.53 5.90
N GLY A 174 -15.95 0.93 5.07
CA GLY A 174 -16.84 2.05 5.38
C GLY A 174 -16.24 3.44 5.15
N LEU A 175 -14.97 3.53 4.76
CA LEU A 175 -14.30 4.77 4.40
C LEU A 175 -14.33 4.99 2.87
N ARG A 176 -13.97 6.21 2.44
CA ARG A 176 -13.83 6.55 1.01
C ARG A 176 -12.64 5.79 0.45
N ARG A 177 -12.88 4.87 -0.47
CA ARG A 177 -11.81 4.03 -1.02
C ARG A 177 -12.10 3.55 -2.43
N ILE A 178 -11.03 3.33 -3.18
CA ILE A 178 -11.04 2.66 -4.48
C ILE A 178 -9.98 1.56 -4.51
N PHE A 179 -10.20 0.57 -5.38
CA PHE A 179 -9.25 -0.49 -5.66
C PHE A 179 -8.76 -0.34 -7.09
N VAL A 180 -7.45 -0.49 -7.29
CA VAL A 180 -6.81 -0.41 -8.60
C VAL A 180 -5.78 -1.51 -8.74
N SER A 181 -5.68 -2.13 -9.91
CA SER A 181 -4.60 -3.06 -10.18
C SER A 181 -3.37 -2.33 -10.69
N TYR A 182 -2.19 -2.92 -10.48
CA TYR A 182 -0.95 -2.43 -11.08
C TYR A 182 -1.05 -2.36 -12.60
N GLU A 183 -1.68 -3.36 -13.19
CA GLU A 183 -1.88 -3.48 -14.63
C GLU A 183 -2.71 -2.33 -15.20
N GLU A 184 -3.80 -1.90 -14.49
CA GLU A 184 -4.58 -0.71 -14.88
C GLU A 184 -3.70 0.54 -14.91
N VAL A 185 -2.91 0.77 -13.85
CA VAL A 185 -2.03 1.95 -13.78
C VAL A 185 -1.01 1.98 -14.90
N MET A 186 -0.45 0.83 -15.24
CA MET A 186 0.59 0.73 -16.28
C MET A 186 0.05 0.76 -17.71
N HIS A 187 -1.21 0.33 -17.91
CA HIS A 187 -1.82 0.23 -19.25
C HIS A 187 -2.61 1.49 -19.60
N ASP A 188 -3.42 1.98 -18.66
CA ASP A 188 -4.28 3.16 -18.84
C ASP A 188 -4.54 3.86 -17.51
N TRP A 189 -3.65 4.74 -17.13
CA TRP A 189 -3.67 5.42 -15.83
C TRP A 189 -4.74 6.53 -15.73
N GLU A 190 -5.19 7.12 -16.85
CA GLU A 190 -6.14 8.25 -16.84
C GLU A 190 -7.48 7.90 -16.16
N PRO A 191 -8.14 6.76 -16.43
CA PRO A 191 -9.33 6.34 -15.71
C PRO A 191 -9.09 6.10 -14.22
N VAL A 192 -7.88 5.67 -13.82
CA VAL A 192 -7.52 5.50 -12.40
C VAL A 192 -7.52 6.85 -11.70
N VAL A 193 -6.86 7.86 -12.30
CA VAL A 193 -6.86 9.24 -11.79
C VAL A 193 -8.26 9.82 -11.74
N ALA A 194 -9.07 9.62 -12.78
CA ALA A 194 -10.45 10.11 -12.83
C ALA A 194 -11.32 9.50 -11.72
N ARG A 195 -11.22 8.20 -11.45
CA ARG A 195 -11.93 7.55 -10.33
C ARG A 195 -11.50 8.12 -8.97
N CYS A 196 -10.19 8.33 -8.78
CA CYS A 196 -9.69 8.93 -7.55
C CYS A 196 -10.17 10.39 -7.39
N ALA A 197 -10.08 11.18 -8.45
CA ALA A 197 -10.55 12.57 -8.46
C ALA A 197 -12.05 12.67 -8.12
N ALA A 198 -12.88 11.77 -8.65
CA ALA A 198 -14.30 11.70 -8.31
C ALA A 198 -14.55 11.39 -6.84
N GLU A 199 -13.77 10.48 -6.22
CA GLU A 199 -13.87 10.20 -4.78
C GLU A 199 -13.40 11.39 -3.92
N VAL A 200 -12.40 12.14 -4.37
CA VAL A 200 -11.89 13.35 -3.71
C VAL A 200 -12.87 14.53 -3.93
N GLY A 201 -13.63 14.50 -5.02
CA GLY A 201 -14.55 15.59 -5.41
C GLY A 201 -13.79 16.79 -6.01
N ILE A 202 -12.73 16.51 -6.76
CA ILE A 202 -11.96 17.50 -7.53
C ILE A 202 -12.00 17.17 -9.01
N GLU A 203 -11.78 18.18 -9.84
CA GLU A 203 -11.51 17.98 -11.25
C GLU A 203 -9.99 17.98 -11.49
N VAL A 204 -9.49 16.99 -12.19
CA VAL A 204 -8.09 16.94 -12.60
C VAL A 204 -8.04 17.22 -14.10
N GLY A 205 -7.47 18.37 -14.45
CA GLY A 205 -7.22 18.73 -15.86
C GLY A 205 -5.98 17.98 -16.35
N ILE A 206 -6.19 16.91 -17.12
CA ILE A 206 -5.08 16.15 -17.75
C ILE A 206 -4.82 16.76 -19.12
N ASP A 207 -3.72 17.50 -19.23
CA ASP A 207 -3.23 18.08 -20.48
C ASP A 207 -2.15 17.20 -21.15
N ASP A 208 -1.69 17.62 -22.30
CA ASP A 208 -0.66 16.87 -23.06
C ASP A 208 0.72 16.87 -22.36
N ALA A 209 1.02 17.89 -21.56
CA ALA A 209 2.26 17.92 -20.77
C ALA A 209 2.23 16.87 -19.65
N ILE A 210 1.11 16.73 -18.97
CA ILE A 210 0.90 15.68 -17.95
C ILE A 210 0.95 14.29 -18.60
N ARG A 211 0.29 14.11 -19.77
CA ARG A 211 0.33 12.83 -20.51
C ARG A 211 1.75 12.45 -20.88
N SER A 212 2.52 13.40 -21.40
CA SER A 212 3.94 13.17 -21.74
C SER A 212 4.75 12.79 -20.50
N ALA A 213 4.63 13.56 -19.42
CA ALA A 213 5.40 13.33 -18.20
C ALA A 213 5.07 11.99 -17.53
N VAL A 214 3.80 11.58 -17.52
CA VAL A 214 3.39 10.26 -17.02
C VAL A 214 3.84 9.15 -17.95
N GLY A 215 3.71 9.33 -19.27
CA GLY A 215 4.17 8.36 -20.28
C GLY A 215 5.67 8.10 -20.19
N ASP A 216 6.48 9.14 -20.03
CA ASP A 216 7.93 9.04 -19.85
C ASP A 216 8.28 8.29 -18.56
N PHE A 217 7.54 8.56 -17.49
CA PHE A 217 7.74 7.91 -16.19
C PHE A 217 7.29 6.44 -16.20
N LEU A 218 6.11 6.12 -16.75
CA LEU A 218 5.57 4.75 -16.83
C LEU A 218 6.16 3.94 -18.00
N SER A 219 7.30 4.34 -18.53
CA SER A 219 7.93 3.69 -19.68
C SER A 219 8.13 2.17 -19.47
N PRO A 220 8.22 1.36 -20.56
CA PRO A 220 8.42 -0.10 -20.46
C PRO A 220 9.62 -0.54 -19.63
N ALA A 221 10.60 0.36 -19.41
CA ALA A 221 11.73 0.11 -18.54
C ALA A 221 11.33 -0.18 -17.08
N LEU A 222 10.14 0.21 -16.63
CA LEU A 222 9.59 -0.15 -15.31
C LEU A 222 8.93 -1.54 -15.25
N HIS A 223 8.75 -2.20 -16.41
CA HIS A 223 8.15 -3.54 -16.50
C HIS A 223 9.11 -4.69 -16.13
N HIS A 224 10.10 -4.45 -15.28
CA HIS A 224 11.27 -5.31 -15.08
C HIS A 224 11.01 -6.73 -14.57
N HIS A 225 9.82 -7.09 -14.15
CA HIS A 225 9.57 -8.43 -13.60
C HIS A 225 8.18 -8.95 -13.99
N ARG A 226 8.05 -9.53 -15.20
CA ARG A 226 7.08 -10.61 -15.37
C ARG A 226 7.69 -11.83 -14.73
N ALA A 227 6.97 -12.48 -13.81
CA ALA A 227 7.43 -13.70 -13.18
C ALA A 227 7.88 -14.70 -14.24
N SER A 228 9.17 -15.00 -14.33
CA SER A 228 9.60 -16.34 -14.69
C SER A 228 8.88 -17.24 -13.69
N ALA A 229 8.22 -18.30 -14.15
CA ALA A 229 7.36 -19.14 -13.34
C ALA A 229 7.97 -19.38 -11.94
N ILE A 230 7.34 -18.80 -10.90
CA ILE A 230 7.72 -19.14 -9.54
C ILE A 230 7.27 -20.57 -9.28
N ASP A 231 8.12 -21.32 -8.60
CA ASP A 231 7.76 -22.66 -8.18
C ASP A 231 6.79 -22.62 -6.99
N GLU A 232 5.48 -22.65 -7.30
CA GLU A 232 4.43 -22.70 -6.29
C GLU A 232 4.28 -24.11 -5.65
N THR A 233 4.97 -25.11 -6.19
CA THR A 233 4.83 -26.50 -5.70
C THR A 233 5.41 -26.69 -4.30
N ALA A 234 6.34 -25.81 -3.89
CA ALA A 234 6.92 -25.79 -2.55
C ALA A 234 6.08 -24.98 -1.53
N VAL A 235 5.00 -24.32 -1.98
CA VAL A 235 4.12 -23.51 -1.13
C VAL A 235 2.95 -24.35 -0.65
N ASP A 236 2.52 -24.15 0.60
CA ASP A 236 1.33 -24.78 1.12
C ASP A 236 0.11 -24.55 0.22
N PRO A 237 -0.59 -25.60 -0.22
CA PRO A 237 -1.76 -25.47 -1.11
C PRO A 237 -2.87 -24.58 -0.55
N LEU A 238 -3.04 -24.50 0.78
CA LEU A 238 -4.00 -23.57 1.41
C LEU A 238 -3.58 -22.11 1.23
N MET A 239 -2.29 -21.81 1.36
CA MET A 239 -1.74 -20.47 1.10
C MET A 239 -2.01 -20.05 -0.34
N VAL A 240 -1.72 -20.92 -1.30
CA VAL A 240 -1.99 -20.67 -2.73
C VAL A 240 -3.49 -20.42 -2.95
N ALA A 241 -4.36 -21.21 -2.34
CA ALA A 241 -5.81 -21.07 -2.47
C ALA A 241 -6.31 -19.72 -1.90
N TRP A 242 -5.83 -19.31 -0.73
CA TRP A 242 -6.21 -18.00 -0.15
C TRP A 242 -5.73 -16.84 -1.02
N VAL A 243 -4.48 -16.87 -1.45
CA VAL A 243 -3.90 -15.85 -2.33
C VAL A 243 -4.70 -15.72 -3.63
N ALA A 244 -5.03 -16.83 -4.28
CA ALA A 244 -5.82 -16.84 -5.51
C ALA A 244 -7.23 -16.26 -5.28
N ARG A 245 -7.90 -16.62 -4.18
CA ARG A 245 -9.23 -16.12 -3.83
C ARG A 245 -9.21 -14.62 -3.54
N VAL A 246 -8.23 -14.14 -2.75
CA VAL A 246 -8.09 -12.70 -2.46
C VAL A 246 -7.83 -11.93 -3.75
N TYR A 247 -6.91 -12.40 -4.59
CA TYR A 247 -6.60 -11.75 -5.87
C TYR A 247 -7.82 -11.66 -6.78
N ALA A 248 -8.60 -12.74 -6.88
CA ALA A 248 -9.85 -12.74 -7.68
C ALA A 248 -10.88 -11.72 -7.16
N VAL A 249 -11.02 -11.57 -5.83
CA VAL A 249 -11.92 -10.58 -5.23
C VAL A 249 -11.42 -9.16 -5.51
N LEU A 250 -10.12 -8.88 -5.32
CA LEU A 250 -9.53 -7.57 -5.57
C LEU A 250 -9.65 -7.17 -7.05
N ARG A 251 -9.42 -8.08 -7.99
CA ARG A 251 -9.63 -7.82 -9.42
C ARG A 251 -11.05 -7.40 -9.73
N ARG A 252 -12.05 -8.11 -9.17
CA ARG A 252 -13.45 -7.72 -9.34
C ARG A 252 -13.77 -6.39 -8.67
N ALA A 253 -13.10 -6.05 -7.56
CA ALA A 253 -13.30 -4.78 -6.87
C ALA A 253 -12.71 -3.57 -7.64
N SER A 254 -11.67 -3.76 -8.43
CA SER A 254 -11.13 -2.70 -9.28
C SER A 254 -12.04 -2.38 -10.48
N GLU A 255 -12.76 -3.38 -10.97
CA GLU A 255 -13.69 -3.23 -12.10
C GLU A 255 -15.07 -2.70 -11.65
N HIS A 256 -15.54 -3.13 -10.49
CA HIS A 256 -16.90 -2.88 -10.00
C HIS A 256 -16.94 -2.64 -8.48
N ARG A 257 -17.94 -1.85 -8.02
CA ARG A 257 -18.25 -1.79 -6.59
C ARG A 257 -18.90 -3.10 -6.14
N ILE A 258 -18.13 -3.93 -5.43
CA ILE A 258 -18.59 -5.22 -4.92
C ILE A 258 -18.56 -5.27 -3.39
N ARG A 259 -19.33 -6.22 -2.83
CA ARG A 259 -19.20 -6.57 -1.41
C ARG A 259 -17.93 -7.39 -1.19
N MET A 260 -17.12 -6.99 -0.22
CA MET A 260 -15.84 -7.63 0.10
C MET A 260 -15.95 -8.68 1.21
N SER A 261 -17.18 -9.12 1.55
CA SER A 261 -17.44 -10.08 2.66
C SER A 261 -16.69 -11.39 2.52
N ALA A 262 -16.35 -11.80 1.29
CA ALA A 262 -15.53 -12.99 1.06
C ALA A 262 -14.13 -12.86 1.68
N LEU A 263 -13.59 -11.64 1.84
CA LEU A 263 -12.29 -11.42 2.46
C LEU A 263 -12.33 -11.61 3.97
N ASP A 264 -13.49 -11.36 4.62
CA ASP A 264 -13.67 -11.63 6.05
C ASP A 264 -13.50 -13.11 6.35
N GLN A 265 -14.15 -13.96 5.55
CA GLN A 265 -14.04 -15.40 5.73
C GLN A 265 -12.60 -15.87 5.51
N ILE A 266 -11.92 -15.34 4.49
CA ILE A 266 -10.52 -15.70 4.24
C ILE A 266 -9.62 -15.23 5.39
N LEU A 267 -9.84 -14.02 5.95
CA LEU A 267 -9.09 -13.53 7.09
C LEU A 267 -9.33 -14.44 8.33
N CYS A 268 -10.57 -14.82 8.61
CA CYS A 268 -10.90 -15.75 9.70
C CYS A 268 -10.22 -17.11 9.49
N ASP A 269 -10.37 -17.70 8.31
CA ASP A 269 -9.75 -18.98 7.97
C ASP A 269 -8.22 -18.94 8.14
N TYR A 270 -7.59 -17.84 7.72
CA TYR A 270 -6.15 -17.62 7.84
C TYR A 270 -5.70 -17.51 9.31
N VAL A 271 -6.45 -16.76 10.12
CA VAL A 271 -6.20 -16.63 11.57
C VAL A 271 -6.40 -17.99 12.28
N ASP A 272 -7.51 -18.66 12.02
CA ASP A 272 -7.86 -19.94 12.65
C ASP A 272 -6.88 -21.05 12.29
N SER A 273 -6.22 -20.96 11.15
CA SER A 273 -5.16 -21.90 10.74
C SER A 273 -3.88 -21.82 11.60
N GLY A 274 -3.76 -20.82 12.45
CA GLY A 274 -2.54 -20.51 13.23
C GLY A 274 -1.40 -19.88 12.42
N ARG A 275 -1.56 -19.71 11.09
CA ARG A 275 -0.53 -19.13 10.23
C ARG A 275 -0.37 -17.62 10.41
N ALA A 276 -1.41 -16.95 10.88
CA ALA A 276 -1.38 -15.52 11.21
C ALA A 276 -0.38 -15.18 12.34
N ASP A 277 0.01 -16.16 13.14
CA ASP A 277 1.00 -16.02 14.23
C ASP A 277 2.33 -16.73 13.89
N ALA A 278 2.43 -17.42 12.75
CA ALA A 278 3.65 -18.12 12.34
C ALA A 278 4.75 -17.12 12.00
N SER A 279 5.93 -17.30 12.60
CA SER A 279 7.13 -16.57 12.18
C SER A 279 7.74 -17.28 10.98
N PHE A 280 7.70 -16.64 9.82
CA PHE A 280 8.54 -17.03 8.70
C PHE A 280 9.95 -16.58 9.04
N LEU A 281 10.86 -17.54 9.29
CA LEU A 281 12.26 -17.23 9.54
C LEU A 281 12.83 -16.50 8.33
N ALA A 282 13.47 -15.34 8.58
CA ALA A 282 14.25 -14.68 7.55
C ALA A 282 15.29 -15.68 7.01
N PRO A 283 15.65 -15.65 5.72
CA PRO A 283 16.73 -16.47 5.21
C PRO A 283 17.96 -16.18 6.05
N THR A 284 18.54 -17.22 6.60
CA THR A 284 19.85 -17.15 7.27
C THR A 284 20.85 -16.61 6.26
N ALA A 285 21.47 -15.48 6.61
CA ALA A 285 22.47 -14.77 5.83
C ALA A 285 23.64 -15.67 5.42
#